data_64f0e2c06e1f90b4402354a36b82abb5
#
_entry.id   64f0e2c06e1f90b4402354a36b82abb5
#
_cell.length_a   1.000
_cell.length_b   1.000
_cell.length_c   1.000
_cell.angle_alpha   90.00
_cell.angle_beta   90.00
_cell.angle_gamma   90.00
#
_symmetry.space_group_name_H-M   'P 1'
#
loop_
_entity.id
_entity.type
_entity.pdbx_description
1 polymer ?
#
loop_
_entity_poly.entity_id
_entity_poly.type
_entity_poly.pdbx_seq_one_letter_code
_entity_poly.pdbx_strand_id
1 'polypeptide(L)'
;MAPSGERDYIVVPPAIDSSHVSPDNQSVIVDRSIAIDCPVTGVPQPHVSWAKDARPLAANQRQDIRVVSRGQRLEVNAADLSDAGNYTCVAKNDAGFVERNFQLHVWGQSHLYSVAQKLCVVKNPDFNKVGL
;
A
#
# COMPACT_ATOMS: atom_id res chain seq x y z
N MET A 1 44.38 -8.97 -1.33
CA MET A 1 44.19 -7.76 -0.61
C MET A 1 43.64 -6.67 -1.52
N ALA A 2 42.76 -5.90 -1.00
CA ALA A 2 42.23 -4.85 -1.81
C ALA A 2 43.32 -3.91 -2.25
N PRO A 3 43.30 -3.47 -3.48
CA PRO A 3 44.29 -2.53 -3.91
C PRO A 3 44.18 -1.28 -3.07
N SER A 4 45.24 -0.56 -3.13
CA SER A 4 45.43 0.57 -2.32
C SER A 4 44.15 1.39 -2.13
N GLY A 5 43.84 1.68 -0.92
CA GLY A 5 42.74 2.53 -0.58
C GLY A 5 41.38 1.90 -0.71
N GLU A 6 41.33 0.79 -1.35
CA GLU A 6 40.03 0.13 -1.46
C GLU A 6 39.77 -0.71 -0.25
N ARG A 7 38.52 -0.80 0.10
CA ARG A 7 38.12 -1.65 1.18
C ARG A 7 37.14 -2.62 0.68
N ASP A 8 37.27 -3.83 1.17
CA ASP A 8 36.24 -4.80 0.93
C ASP A 8 35.08 -4.44 1.80
N TYR A 9 33.94 -4.31 1.19
CA TYR A 9 32.73 -4.09 1.95
C TYR A 9 31.62 -4.88 1.31
N ILE A 10 30.63 -5.19 2.14
CA ILE A 10 29.53 -6.03 1.73
C ILE A 10 28.44 -5.15 1.17
N VAL A 11 27.93 -5.53 0.02
CA VAL A 11 26.78 -4.89 -0.59
C VAL A 11 25.69 -5.94 -0.64
N VAL A 12 24.53 -5.62 -0.11
CA VAL A 12 23.43 -6.56 -0.03
C VAL A 12 22.27 -5.98 -0.83
N PRO A 13 21.74 -6.73 -1.79
CA PRO A 13 20.61 -6.22 -2.59
C PRO A 13 19.40 -5.95 -1.72
N PRO A 14 18.52 -5.08 -2.17
CA PRO A 14 17.28 -4.83 -1.42
C PRO A 14 16.43 -6.07 -1.35
N ALA A 15 15.77 -6.25 -0.21
CA ALA A 15 14.81 -7.32 -0.01
C ALA A 15 13.66 -6.78 0.79
N ILE A 16 12.47 -7.29 0.52
CA ILE A 16 11.27 -6.88 1.24
C ILE A 16 11.07 -7.89 2.36
N ASP A 17 10.86 -7.37 3.57
CA ASP A 17 10.65 -8.20 4.74
C ASP A 17 9.26 -8.81 4.69
N SER A 18 9.19 -10.07 4.29
CA SER A 18 7.92 -10.74 4.07
C SER A 18 7.12 -10.97 5.35
N SER A 19 7.75 -10.84 6.51
CA SER A 19 7.01 -11.04 7.75
C SER A 19 6.30 -9.77 8.22
N HIS A 20 6.65 -8.61 7.66
CA HIS A 20 6.06 -7.34 8.08
C HIS A 20 5.46 -6.55 6.93
N VAL A 21 5.57 -7.03 5.71
CA VAL A 21 4.99 -6.33 4.57
C VAL A 21 3.47 -6.45 4.62
N SER A 22 2.78 -5.40 4.17
CA SER A 22 1.34 -5.42 4.10
C SER A 22 0.84 -6.44 3.07
N PRO A 23 -0.40 -6.91 3.22
CA PRO A 23 -0.97 -7.81 2.21
C PRO A 23 -1.08 -7.15 0.85
N ASP A 24 -1.06 -7.95 -0.20
CA ASP A 24 -1.14 -7.44 -1.56
C ASP A 24 -2.47 -6.77 -1.86
N ASN A 25 -3.55 -7.22 -1.24
CA ASN A 25 -4.86 -6.63 -1.42
C ASN A 25 -5.32 -6.05 -0.11
N GLN A 26 -5.71 -4.78 -0.15
CA GLN A 26 -6.19 -4.09 1.03
C GLN A 26 -7.43 -3.29 0.68
N SER A 27 -8.24 -3.06 1.69
CA SER A 27 -9.48 -2.34 1.52
C SER A 27 -9.64 -1.31 2.62
N VAL A 28 -10.24 -0.18 2.28
CA VAL A 28 -10.55 0.86 3.23
C VAL A 28 -11.87 1.49 2.85
N ILE A 29 -12.59 1.96 3.85
CA ILE A 29 -13.84 2.66 3.63
C ILE A 29 -13.52 4.14 3.42
N VAL A 30 -14.27 4.79 2.53
CA VAL A 30 -14.07 6.20 2.26
C VAL A 30 -14.06 7.00 3.58
N ASP A 31 -13.17 7.98 3.66
CA ASP A 31 -12.95 8.83 4.83
C ASP A 31 -12.22 8.14 5.98
N ARG A 32 -11.90 6.86 5.85
CA ARG A 32 -11.05 6.19 6.83
C ARG A 32 -9.61 6.19 6.36
N SER A 33 -8.71 5.84 7.25
CA SER A 33 -7.27 5.85 6.95
C SER A 33 -6.73 4.45 6.85
N ILE A 34 -5.67 4.29 6.07
CA ILE A 34 -5.00 3.01 5.91
C ILE A 34 -3.53 3.28 5.67
N ALA A 35 -2.69 2.33 6.09
CA ALA A 35 -1.26 2.41 5.83
C ALA A 35 -0.83 1.14 5.10
N ILE A 36 0.08 1.31 4.15
CA ILE A 36 0.67 0.19 3.41
C ILE A 36 2.15 0.16 3.76
N ASP A 37 2.58 -0.96 4.31
CA ASP A 37 3.96 -1.13 4.74
C ASP A 37 4.76 -1.94 3.74
N CYS A 38 5.92 -1.41 3.39
CA CYS A 38 6.87 -2.05 2.49
C CYS A 38 8.24 -1.98 3.13
N PRO A 39 8.46 -2.76 4.20
CA PRO A 39 9.74 -2.69 4.90
C PRO A 39 10.82 -3.37 4.07
N VAL A 40 11.98 -2.72 3.98
CA VAL A 40 13.06 -3.19 3.13
C VAL A 40 14.34 -3.28 3.91
N THR A 41 15.19 -4.19 3.48
CA THR A 41 16.54 -4.33 4.00
C THR A 41 17.51 -4.31 2.84
N GLY A 42 18.76 -4.05 3.14
CA GLY A 42 19.80 -4.01 2.13
C GLY A 42 20.95 -3.17 2.62
N VAL A 43 22.08 -3.32 1.98
CA VAL A 43 23.28 -2.56 2.31
C VAL A 43 23.92 -2.08 1.00
N PRO A 44 24.04 -0.79 0.79
CA PRO A 44 23.55 0.33 1.63
C PRO A 44 22.03 0.33 1.78
N GLN A 45 21.53 1.09 2.74
CA GLN A 45 20.10 1.19 2.97
C GLN A 45 19.40 1.58 1.67
N PRO A 46 18.42 0.78 1.22
CA PRO A 46 17.77 1.09 -0.05
C PRO A 46 16.95 2.37 0.01
N HIS A 47 16.89 3.02 -1.11
CA HIS A 47 16.00 4.16 -1.31
C HIS A 47 14.65 3.63 -1.77
N VAL A 48 13.58 4.03 -1.09
CA VAL A 48 12.25 3.53 -1.40
C VAL A 48 11.44 4.64 -2.05
N SER A 49 10.80 4.30 -3.15
CA SER A 49 9.90 5.21 -3.83
C SER A 49 8.59 4.48 -4.12
N TRP A 50 7.55 5.26 -4.34
CA TRP A 50 6.22 4.74 -4.56
C TRP A 50 5.64 5.28 -5.86
N ALA A 51 4.82 4.45 -6.49
CA ALA A 51 4.07 4.86 -7.67
C ALA A 51 2.63 4.41 -7.51
N LYS A 52 1.73 5.15 -8.09
CA LYS A 52 0.32 4.77 -8.14
C LYS A 52 -0.08 4.64 -9.60
N ASP A 53 -0.60 3.47 -9.96
CA ASP A 53 -1.03 3.17 -11.32
C ASP A 53 0.08 3.51 -12.32
N ALA A 54 1.30 3.08 -11.98
CA ALA A 54 2.51 3.24 -12.78
C ALA A 54 3.00 4.69 -12.89
N ARG A 55 2.49 5.59 -12.07
CA ARG A 55 2.95 6.98 -12.05
C ARG A 55 3.61 7.30 -10.73
N PRO A 56 4.78 7.91 -10.74
CA PRO A 56 5.44 8.23 -9.47
C PRO A 56 4.57 9.12 -8.61
N LEU A 57 4.55 8.84 -7.32
CA LEU A 57 3.86 9.69 -6.37
C LEU A 57 4.73 10.88 -6.07
N ALA A 58 4.25 12.06 -6.42
CA ALA A 58 4.96 13.28 -6.13
C ALA A 58 4.63 13.75 -4.72
N ALA A 59 5.59 14.44 -4.12
CA ALA A 59 5.44 14.87 -2.74
C ALA A 59 4.23 15.79 -2.54
N ASN A 60 3.78 16.44 -3.59
CA ASN A 60 2.70 17.42 -3.48
C ASN A 60 1.41 16.95 -4.11
N GLN A 61 1.23 15.64 -4.30
CA GLN A 61 0.06 15.18 -5.02
C GLN A 61 -1.21 15.34 -4.22
N ARG A 62 -1.25 14.74 -3.06
CA ARG A 62 -2.40 14.88 -2.19
C ARG A 62 -1.89 15.04 -0.78
N GLN A 63 -2.51 15.96 -0.06
CA GLN A 63 -2.09 16.17 1.31
C GLN A 63 -2.41 14.98 2.19
N ASP A 64 -3.40 14.21 1.79
CA ASP A 64 -3.82 13.06 2.59
C ASP A 64 -2.97 11.82 2.37
N ILE A 65 -2.10 11.85 1.37
CA ILE A 65 -1.20 10.73 1.11
C ILE A 65 0.21 11.14 1.51
N ARG A 66 0.81 10.37 2.41
CA ARG A 66 2.14 10.67 2.90
C ARG A 66 3.00 9.44 2.88
N VAL A 67 4.27 9.65 2.59
CA VAL A 67 5.26 8.60 2.66
C VAL A 67 6.13 8.87 3.87
N VAL A 68 6.18 7.92 4.80
CA VAL A 68 6.88 8.09 6.06
C VAL A 68 7.82 6.91 6.28
N SER A 69 8.54 6.93 7.40
CA SER A 69 9.44 5.84 7.80
C SER A 69 10.47 5.55 6.71
N ARG A 70 11.13 6.61 6.24
CA ARG A 70 12.16 6.50 5.20
C ARG A 70 11.63 5.87 3.93
N GLY A 71 10.38 6.15 3.60
CA GLY A 71 9.78 5.63 2.40
C GLY A 71 9.12 4.27 2.56
N GLN A 72 9.26 3.63 3.71
CA GLN A 72 8.79 2.26 3.86
C GLN A 72 7.32 2.14 4.24
N ARG A 73 6.66 3.26 4.45
CA ARG A 73 5.24 3.25 4.79
C ARG A 73 4.52 4.32 4.02
N LEU A 74 3.45 3.95 3.37
CA LEU A 74 2.57 4.87 2.68
C LEU A 74 1.30 4.99 3.51
N GLU A 75 0.94 6.22 3.87
CA GLU A 75 -0.27 6.48 4.65
C GLU A 75 -1.27 7.22 3.80
N VAL A 76 -2.49 6.71 3.76
CA VAL A 76 -3.60 7.38 3.11
C VAL A 76 -4.58 7.76 4.21
N ASN A 77 -4.68 9.05 4.48
CA ASN A 77 -5.60 9.57 5.48
C ASN A 77 -6.85 10.04 4.79
N ALA A 78 -8.02 9.71 5.37
CA ALA A 78 -9.28 10.13 4.80
C ALA A 78 -9.39 9.68 3.34
N ALA A 79 -9.38 8.39 3.13
CA ALA A 79 -9.35 7.82 1.79
C ALA A 79 -10.51 8.30 0.94
N ASP A 80 -10.21 8.58 -0.32
CA ASP A 80 -11.18 9.00 -1.30
C ASP A 80 -11.31 7.88 -2.33
N LEU A 81 -12.43 7.82 -3.02
CA LEU A 81 -12.61 6.78 -4.03
C LEU A 81 -11.51 6.81 -5.08
N SER A 82 -11.01 7.98 -5.38
CA SER A 82 -9.93 8.12 -6.34
C SER A 82 -8.59 7.58 -5.85
N ASP A 83 -8.49 7.27 -4.56
CA ASP A 83 -7.27 6.68 -4.02
C ASP A 83 -7.16 5.19 -4.32
N ALA A 84 -8.21 4.58 -4.78
CA ALA A 84 -8.14 3.17 -5.17
C ALA A 84 -7.19 3.00 -6.35
N GLY A 85 -6.50 1.89 -6.38
CA GLY A 85 -5.59 1.62 -7.47
C GLY A 85 -4.45 0.72 -7.07
N ASN A 86 -3.47 0.65 -7.94
CA ASN A 86 -2.31 -0.20 -7.75
C ASN A 86 -1.14 0.66 -7.27
N TYR A 87 -0.64 0.35 -6.08
CA TYR A 87 0.50 1.06 -5.52
C TYR A 87 1.73 0.17 -5.58
N THR A 88 2.80 0.71 -6.10
CA THR A 88 4.05 -0.04 -6.23
C THR A 88 5.12 0.59 -5.37
N CYS A 89 5.74 -0.24 -4.55
CA CYS A 89 6.89 0.12 -3.73
C CYS A 89 8.13 -0.37 -4.45
N VAL A 90 9.09 0.50 -4.68
CA VAL A 90 10.36 0.15 -5.31
C VAL A 90 11.49 0.52 -4.37
N ALA A 91 12.32 -0.46 -4.04
CA ALA A 91 13.48 -0.25 -3.18
C ALA A 91 14.74 -0.52 -3.99
N LYS A 92 15.70 0.38 -3.92
CA LYS A 92 16.86 0.33 -4.79
C LYS A 92 18.11 0.74 -4.05
N ASN A 93 19.19 0.02 -4.27
CA ASN A 93 20.50 0.42 -3.81
C ASN A 93 21.54 0.04 -4.87
N ASP A 94 22.81 0.12 -4.51
CA ASP A 94 23.88 -0.15 -5.48
C ASP A 94 23.90 -1.58 -5.99
N ALA A 95 23.31 -2.50 -5.24
CA ALA A 95 23.35 -3.92 -5.59
C ALA A 95 22.14 -4.36 -6.40
N GLY A 96 21.11 -3.53 -6.53
CA GLY A 96 19.94 -3.92 -7.30
C GLY A 96 18.68 -3.24 -6.82
N PHE A 97 17.55 -3.83 -7.19
CA PHE A 97 16.25 -3.28 -6.77
C PHE A 97 15.25 -4.42 -6.58
N VAL A 98 14.20 -4.10 -5.85
CA VAL A 98 13.07 -5.00 -5.65
C VAL A 98 11.82 -4.15 -5.65
N GLU A 99 10.71 -4.72 -6.11
CA GLU A 99 9.45 -3.99 -6.10
C GLU A 99 8.32 -4.90 -5.67
N ARG A 100 7.25 -4.27 -5.20
CA ARG A 100 6.07 -4.99 -4.79
C ARG A 100 4.84 -4.16 -5.06
N ASN A 101 3.79 -4.82 -5.53
CA ASN A 101 2.54 -4.18 -5.88
C ASN A 101 1.48 -4.46 -4.83
N PHE A 102 0.70 -3.42 -4.53
CA PHE A 102 -0.40 -3.50 -3.59
C PHE A 102 -1.64 -2.96 -4.28
N GLN A 103 -2.74 -3.69 -4.18
CA GLN A 103 -4.00 -3.23 -4.72
C GLN A 103 -4.83 -2.66 -3.59
N LEU A 104 -5.19 -1.40 -3.70
CA LEU A 104 -6.03 -0.75 -2.69
C LEU A 104 -7.44 -0.58 -3.22
N HIS A 105 -8.40 -1.10 -2.48
CA HIS A 105 -9.81 -0.94 -2.78
C HIS A 105 -10.39 0.06 -1.80
N VAL A 106 -11.19 0.99 -2.31
CA VAL A 106 -11.84 1.98 -1.47
C VAL A 106 -13.35 1.81 -1.65
N TRP A 107 -14.03 1.55 -0.56
CA TRP A 107 -15.47 1.29 -0.57
C TRP A 107 -16.23 2.51 -0.12
N GLY A 108 -17.21 2.92 -0.92
CA GLY A 108 -18.10 3.99 -0.51
C GLY A 108 -19.11 3.48 0.52
N GLN A 109 -19.61 4.38 1.33
CA GLN A 109 -20.56 4.01 2.36
C GLN A 109 -21.87 3.48 1.78
N SER A 110 -22.29 4.03 0.65
CA SER A 110 -23.51 3.57 0.02
C SER A 110 -23.39 2.11 -0.42
N HIS A 111 -22.21 1.71 -0.84
CA HIS A 111 -21.97 0.32 -1.22
C HIS A 111 -22.14 -0.60 -0.01
N LEU A 112 -21.57 -0.22 1.10
CA LEU A 112 -21.66 -1.02 2.31
C LEU A 112 -23.09 -1.10 2.81
N TYR A 113 -23.81 -0.01 2.70
CA TYR A 113 -25.19 0.02 3.11
C TYR A 113 -26.01 -0.95 2.27
N SER A 114 -25.78 -0.98 0.98
CA SER A 114 -26.50 -1.90 0.10
C SER A 114 -26.23 -3.33 0.46
N VAL A 115 -24.98 -3.65 0.76
CA VAL A 115 -24.64 -5.01 1.15
C VAL A 115 -25.34 -5.38 2.45
N ALA A 116 -25.33 -4.48 3.41
CA ALA A 116 -25.99 -4.73 4.67
C ALA A 116 -27.48 -4.95 4.50
N GLN A 117 -28.09 -4.19 3.62
CA GLN A 117 -29.52 -4.36 3.34
C GLN A 117 -29.82 -5.72 2.75
N LYS A 118 -28.97 -6.17 1.85
CA LYS A 118 -29.15 -7.49 1.27
C LYS A 118 -29.10 -8.56 2.33
N LEU A 119 -28.18 -8.42 3.27
CA LEU A 119 -28.09 -9.39 4.34
C LEU A 119 -29.33 -9.39 5.22
N CYS A 120 -29.88 -8.22 5.46
CA CYS A 120 -31.11 -8.11 6.20
C CYS A 120 -32.27 -8.79 5.51
N VAL A 121 -32.34 -8.64 4.21
CA VAL A 121 -33.38 -9.30 3.43
C VAL A 121 -33.27 -10.81 3.58
N VAL A 122 -32.07 -11.32 3.50
CA VAL A 122 -31.86 -12.76 3.63
C VAL A 122 -32.26 -13.25 5.00
N LYS A 123 -31.99 -12.48 6.03
CA LYS A 123 -32.28 -12.89 7.39
C LYS A 123 -33.74 -12.83 7.73
N ASN A 124 -34.51 -12.05 7.03
CA ASN A 124 -35.92 -11.85 7.33
C ASN A 124 -36.75 -12.37 6.17
N PRO A 125 -37.14 -13.64 6.24
CA PRO A 125 -37.90 -14.22 5.13
C PRO A 125 -39.22 -13.51 4.88
N ASP A 126 -39.78 -12.93 5.92
CA ASP A 126 -41.06 -12.23 5.77
C ASP A 126 -40.90 -10.92 5.05
N PHE A 127 -39.71 -10.51 4.87
CA PHE A 127 -39.45 -9.27 4.21
C PHE A 127 -40.03 -9.25 2.83
N ASN A 128 -40.12 -10.37 2.21
CA ASN A 128 -40.71 -10.48 0.88
C ASN A 128 -42.11 -9.96 0.85
N LYS A 129 -42.83 -10.21 1.90
CA LYS A 129 -44.18 -9.73 1.97
C LYS A 129 -44.22 -8.24 2.04
N VAL A 130 -43.25 -7.71 2.68
CA VAL A 130 -43.17 -6.29 2.79
C VAL A 130 -42.76 -5.70 1.47
N GLY A 131 -42.25 -6.51 0.72
CA GLY A 131 -41.79 -6.01 -0.54
C GLY A 131 -40.57 -5.27 -0.43
N LEU A 132 -40.48 -5.55 0.24
CA LEU A 132 -39.60 -4.82 0.25
C LEU A 132 -38.81 -4.75 -0.13
#